data_ecefd596d56824af37b9f6778f2f7ef6
#
_entry.id   ecefd596d56824af37b9f6778f2f7ef6
#
_cell.length_a   1.000
_cell.length_b   1.000
_cell.length_c   1.000
_cell.angle_alpha   90.00
_cell.angle_beta   90.00
_cell.angle_gamma   90.00
#
_symmetry.space_group_name_H-M   'P 1'
#
loop_
_entity.id
_entity.type
_entity.pdbx_description
1 polymer ?
#
loop_
_entity_poly.entity_id
_entity_poly.type
_entity_poly.pdbx_seq_one_letter_code
_entity_poly.pdbx_strand_id
1 'polypeptide(L)'
;MSYKEVYAGWQADPEAFWMKAAEAIDWIKAPSKALWNDDAPLYEWFKDAQVNTCYNAVDRHVDAGNGDRVAIIYDSPVTGQKSKTTYAELQKQVATLAGGLAAKGVVAGDRVIIYMPMVPEALVAMLACVRIGAIHSVVFGGFAANELAVRIDDATPKAIIAGSCGIEPGRIVEYKPLLDGAIDLAAHKPEFSVIFQRPQCEAELEPRDIEWHDLQEGVEPAPCVAVSGDHPAYILYTSGTTGAPKGVVRPTAGHLVALNWTMKNIYNVNPGDVFWAASDVGWVVGHSYICYAPLIHGNTTVVFEGKPVGTPDATTFWRVIAEYDVRSFFTAPTAFRAIKRQDSKGDSIKNFDMSRLRALYLAGERADPDTIEWAQEVMGVPVYDHWWQTETGFTIAGNPAGIEAMPVKIGSPTVAMPGYDVQILDEGGHQMPVGELGAIAIKLPLPPGTLPTLWNASDRFIKSYLKTFPGYYETGDAGMIDEDGYLYIMARTDDVINVAGHRLSTGGMEEVLAGHPDVAECAVIGVSDALKGQLPLGFLCLNDGCTRTAEQVVAEVIALVREKIGPVAAFKLACVVDRLPKTRSGKILRSTMVSIADSKAYKAPATIDDPAVLDEVRAALQSLGYAQS
;
A
#
# COMPACT_ATOMS: atom_id res chain seq x y z
N MET A 1 20.18 -15.16 -16.31
CA MET A 1 20.77 -13.81 -16.18
C MET A 1 20.78 -13.46 -14.71
N SER A 2 21.90 -12.94 -14.21
CA SER A 2 21.97 -12.43 -12.84
C SER A 2 21.21 -11.10 -12.72
N TYR A 3 20.86 -10.71 -11.48
CA TYR A 3 20.26 -9.40 -11.24
C TYR A 3 21.14 -8.27 -11.79
N LYS A 4 22.48 -8.36 -11.58
CA LYS A 4 23.42 -7.34 -12.06
C LYS A 4 23.38 -7.18 -13.59
N GLU A 5 23.27 -8.27 -14.33
CA GLU A 5 23.16 -8.23 -15.80
C GLU A 5 21.83 -7.60 -16.25
N VAL A 6 20.72 -7.95 -15.59
CA VAL A 6 19.40 -7.38 -15.91
C VAL A 6 19.35 -5.90 -15.60
N TYR A 7 19.86 -5.49 -14.43
CA TYR A 7 19.87 -4.09 -14.00
C TYR A 7 20.78 -3.23 -14.90
N ALA A 8 21.99 -3.72 -15.23
CA ALA A 8 22.89 -3.04 -16.17
C ALA A 8 22.31 -2.94 -17.58
N GLY A 9 21.61 -3.98 -18.05
CA GLY A 9 20.91 -3.95 -19.34
C GLY A 9 19.81 -2.89 -19.36
N TRP A 10 19.03 -2.76 -18.28
CA TRP A 10 18.05 -1.68 -18.14
C TRP A 10 18.73 -0.31 -18.13
N GLN A 11 19.81 -0.11 -17.36
CA GLN A 11 20.52 1.17 -17.32
C GLN A 11 21.11 1.58 -18.67
N ALA A 12 21.57 0.62 -19.46
CA ALA A 12 22.16 0.88 -20.78
C ALA A 12 21.10 1.36 -21.80
N ASP A 13 19.89 0.79 -21.77
CA ASP A 13 18.80 1.16 -22.67
C ASP A 13 17.43 0.93 -21.98
N PRO A 14 16.96 1.90 -21.19
CA PRO A 14 15.69 1.80 -20.48
C PRO A 14 14.48 1.64 -21.42
N GLU A 15 14.51 2.29 -22.59
CA GLU A 15 13.40 2.20 -23.53
C GLU A 15 13.30 0.80 -24.16
N ALA A 16 14.41 0.23 -24.63
CA ALA A 16 14.43 -1.12 -25.17
C ALA A 16 14.04 -2.16 -24.10
N PHE A 17 14.47 -1.97 -22.85
CA PHE A 17 14.11 -2.84 -21.75
C PHE A 17 12.58 -2.89 -21.54
N TRP A 18 11.93 -1.72 -21.46
CA TRP A 18 10.50 -1.65 -21.25
C TRP A 18 9.67 -2.00 -22.49
N MET A 19 10.18 -1.71 -23.71
CA MET A 19 9.56 -2.24 -24.94
C MET A 19 9.55 -3.75 -24.98
N LYS A 20 10.62 -4.40 -24.51
CA LYS A 20 10.67 -5.85 -24.38
C LYS A 20 9.66 -6.38 -23.35
N ALA A 21 9.54 -5.74 -22.21
CA ALA A 21 8.52 -6.09 -21.19
C ALA A 21 7.09 -5.91 -21.74
N ALA A 22 6.89 -4.92 -22.62
CA ALA A 22 5.62 -4.62 -23.27
C ALA A 22 5.15 -5.68 -24.28
N GLU A 23 6.05 -6.56 -24.76
CA GLU A 23 5.67 -7.71 -25.63
C GLU A 23 4.70 -8.68 -24.95
N ALA A 24 4.64 -8.68 -23.61
CA ALA A 24 3.73 -9.55 -22.86
C ALA A 24 2.31 -8.97 -22.68
N ILE A 25 2.01 -7.82 -23.26
CA ILE A 25 0.71 -7.16 -23.21
C ILE A 25 0.01 -7.27 -24.56
N ASP A 26 -1.30 -7.55 -24.53
CA ASP A 26 -2.13 -7.60 -25.72
C ASP A 26 -2.62 -6.18 -26.06
N TRP A 27 -2.00 -5.60 -27.09
CA TRP A 27 -2.27 -4.26 -27.57
C TRP A 27 -3.37 -4.26 -28.65
N ILE A 28 -4.29 -3.30 -28.59
CA ILE A 28 -5.17 -2.96 -29.72
C ILE A 28 -4.35 -2.24 -30.80
N LYS A 29 -3.48 -1.32 -30.38
CA LYS A 29 -2.43 -0.70 -31.20
C LYS A 29 -1.14 -0.68 -30.36
N ALA A 30 -0.12 -1.38 -30.83
CA ALA A 30 1.19 -1.42 -30.15
C ALA A 30 1.83 -0.02 -30.10
N PRO A 31 2.61 0.28 -29.04
CA PRO A 31 3.35 1.55 -28.93
C PRO A 31 4.43 1.63 -30.01
N SER A 32 4.66 2.84 -30.55
CA SER A 32 5.75 3.07 -31.49
C SER A 32 7.09 3.31 -30.80
N LYS A 33 7.08 3.84 -29.57
CA LYS A 33 8.23 4.00 -28.68
C LYS A 33 7.79 3.87 -27.21
N ALA A 34 8.74 3.60 -26.33
CA ALA A 34 8.44 3.44 -24.93
C ALA A 34 8.20 4.75 -24.21
N LEU A 35 9.10 5.70 -24.33
CA LEU A 35 9.15 6.93 -23.53
C LEU A 35 8.93 8.19 -24.35
N TRP A 36 8.05 9.07 -23.86
CA TRP A 36 7.79 10.41 -24.37
C TRP A 36 8.29 11.44 -23.35
N ASN A 37 9.15 12.36 -23.76
CA ASN A 37 9.83 13.34 -22.91
C ASN A 37 9.64 14.79 -23.40
N ASP A 38 8.65 15.02 -24.25
CA ASP A 38 8.40 16.34 -24.84
C ASP A 38 8.02 17.39 -23.77
N ASP A 39 7.40 16.95 -22.68
CA ASP A 39 6.95 17.77 -21.55
C ASP A 39 7.77 17.54 -20.27
N ALA A 40 9.05 17.17 -20.39
CA ALA A 40 9.91 16.96 -19.22
C ALA A 40 9.85 18.14 -18.22
N PRO A 41 9.78 17.91 -16.92
CA PRO A 41 9.99 16.64 -16.20
C PRO A 41 8.75 15.73 -16.06
N LEU A 42 7.70 15.96 -16.81
CA LEU A 42 6.52 15.10 -16.88
C LEU A 42 6.74 14.09 -18.01
N TYR A 43 7.01 12.86 -17.67
CA TYR A 43 7.31 11.79 -18.62
C TYR A 43 6.08 10.90 -18.83
N GLU A 44 5.88 10.45 -20.08
CA GLU A 44 4.77 9.57 -20.43
C GLU A 44 5.28 8.30 -21.11
N TRP A 45 4.81 7.15 -20.62
CA TRP A 45 5.19 5.85 -21.16
C TRP A 45 4.09 5.31 -22.08
N PHE A 46 4.49 4.79 -23.26
CA PHE A 46 3.60 4.13 -24.23
C PHE A 46 2.38 4.98 -24.65
N LYS A 47 2.53 6.30 -24.71
CA LYS A 47 1.46 7.28 -24.90
C LYS A 47 0.60 7.01 -26.14
N ASP A 48 1.22 6.65 -27.27
CA ASP A 48 0.55 6.45 -28.56
C ASP A 48 -0.06 5.06 -28.75
N ALA A 49 0.09 4.17 -27.77
CA ALA A 49 -0.54 2.85 -27.77
C ALA A 49 -2.05 2.96 -27.57
N GLN A 50 -2.77 1.90 -27.96
CA GLN A 50 -4.16 1.67 -27.57
C GLN A 50 -4.29 0.31 -26.91
N VAL A 51 -4.96 0.28 -25.76
CA VAL A 51 -5.05 -0.90 -24.92
C VAL A 51 -6.30 -0.86 -24.05
N ASN A 52 -6.66 -1.98 -23.45
CA ASN A 52 -7.68 -2.05 -22.40
C ASN A 52 -7.16 -2.89 -21.23
N THR A 53 -7.26 -2.35 -20.02
CA THR A 53 -6.79 -3.03 -18.81
C THR A 53 -7.61 -4.27 -18.49
N CYS A 54 -8.94 -4.20 -18.59
CA CYS A 54 -9.82 -5.35 -18.32
C CYS A 54 -9.57 -6.50 -19.30
N TYR A 55 -9.39 -6.20 -20.60
CA TYR A 55 -9.04 -7.22 -21.58
C TYR A 55 -7.78 -7.98 -21.16
N ASN A 56 -6.73 -7.26 -20.80
CA ASN A 56 -5.47 -7.86 -20.39
C ASN A 56 -5.56 -8.60 -19.04
N ALA A 57 -6.45 -8.19 -18.14
CA ALA A 57 -6.62 -8.83 -16.84
C ALA A 57 -7.56 -10.05 -16.88
N VAL A 58 -8.49 -10.10 -17.83
CA VAL A 58 -9.59 -11.09 -17.81
C VAL A 58 -9.77 -11.74 -19.16
N ASP A 59 -10.20 -10.99 -20.19
CA ASP A 59 -10.70 -11.51 -21.46
C ASP A 59 -9.64 -12.33 -22.21
N ARG A 60 -8.39 -11.86 -22.27
CA ARG A 60 -7.31 -12.58 -22.97
C ARG A 60 -7.06 -13.99 -22.43
N HIS A 61 -7.30 -14.20 -21.13
CA HIS A 61 -7.13 -15.52 -20.53
C HIS A 61 -8.26 -16.46 -20.92
N VAL A 62 -9.48 -15.94 -21.06
CA VAL A 62 -10.63 -16.69 -21.59
C VAL A 62 -10.40 -17.03 -23.06
N ASP A 63 -10.00 -16.05 -23.87
CA ASP A 63 -9.70 -16.23 -25.30
C ASP A 63 -8.56 -17.23 -25.54
N ALA A 64 -7.58 -17.28 -24.62
CA ALA A 64 -6.48 -18.26 -24.63
C ALA A 64 -6.89 -19.66 -24.12
N GLY A 65 -8.17 -19.91 -23.83
CA GLY A 65 -8.67 -21.20 -23.37
C GLY A 65 -8.45 -21.49 -21.88
N ASN A 66 -8.13 -20.46 -21.06
CA ASN A 66 -7.94 -20.58 -19.60
C ASN A 66 -9.17 -20.11 -18.82
N GLY A 67 -10.35 -20.06 -19.43
CA GLY A 67 -11.58 -19.56 -18.81
C GLY A 67 -11.99 -20.31 -17.54
N ASP A 68 -11.69 -21.61 -17.44
CA ASP A 68 -12.03 -22.44 -16.28
C ASP A 68 -11.04 -22.28 -15.11
N ARG A 69 -9.91 -21.57 -15.32
CA ARG A 69 -8.98 -21.26 -14.22
C ARG A 69 -9.64 -20.34 -13.21
N VAL A 70 -9.42 -20.61 -11.92
CA VAL A 70 -9.88 -19.72 -10.84
C VAL A 70 -9.14 -18.39 -10.93
N ALA A 71 -9.89 -17.30 -11.05
CA ALA A 71 -9.37 -15.94 -11.02
C ALA A 71 -9.37 -15.38 -9.60
N ILE A 72 -10.47 -15.55 -8.87
CA ILE A 72 -10.66 -15.02 -7.53
C ILE A 72 -11.06 -16.13 -6.57
N ILE A 73 -10.38 -16.21 -5.43
CA ILE A 73 -10.81 -16.92 -4.24
C ILE A 73 -11.29 -15.87 -3.24
N TYR A 74 -12.51 -16.00 -2.76
CA TYR A 74 -13.05 -15.19 -1.68
C TYR A 74 -13.10 -15.99 -0.39
N ASP A 75 -12.57 -15.42 0.69
CA ASP A 75 -12.60 -16.00 2.02
C ASP A 75 -12.94 -14.93 3.05
N SER A 76 -14.11 -15.08 3.68
CA SER A 76 -14.62 -14.16 4.70
C SER A 76 -14.86 -14.89 6.00
N PRO A 77 -13.90 -14.96 6.91
CA PRO A 77 -14.11 -15.52 8.24
C PRO A 77 -15.12 -14.72 9.08
N VAL A 78 -15.38 -13.45 8.77
CA VAL A 78 -16.36 -12.62 9.48
C VAL A 78 -17.80 -12.92 9.08
N THR A 79 -18.02 -13.47 7.88
CA THR A 79 -19.36 -13.91 7.42
C THR A 79 -19.49 -15.44 7.32
N GLY A 80 -18.37 -16.15 7.37
CA GLY A 80 -18.30 -17.59 7.10
C GLY A 80 -18.44 -17.94 5.61
N GLN A 81 -18.44 -16.96 4.71
CA GLN A 81 -18.60 -17.19 3.27
C GLN A 81 -17.26 -17.49 2.59
N LYS A 82 -17.28 -18.43 1.65
CA LYS A 82 -16.18 -18.76 0.76
C LYS A 82 -16.71 -18.99 -0.64
N SER A 83 -16.00 -18.49 -1.64
CA SER A 83 -16.34 -18.76 -3.04
C SER A 83 -15.10 -18.77 -3.93
N LYS A 84 -15.25 -19.35 -5.12
CA LYS A 84 -14.26 -19.29 -6.20
C LYS A 84 -14.95 -18.79 -7.46
N THR A 85 -14.33 -17.85 -8.15
CA THR A 85 -14.81 -17.30 -9.41
C THR A 85 -13.76 -17.60 -10.49
N THR A 86 -14.16 -18.24 -11.57
CA THR A 86 -13.30 -18.52 -12.72
C THR A 86 -13.10 -17.27 -13.58
N TYR A 87 -12.09 -17.26 -14.48
CA TYR A 87 -11.89 -16.16 -15.42
C TYR A 87 -13.11 -15.95 -16.34
N ALA A 88 -13.77 -17.02 -16.78
CA ALA A 88 -14.99 -16.93 -17.61
C ALA A 88 -16.18 -16.33 -16.83
N GLU A 89 -16.36 -16.73 -15.58
CA GLU A 89 -17.38 -16.15 -14.71
C GLU A 89 -17.10 -14.68 -14.40
N LEU A 90 -15.83 -14.34 -14.11
CA LEU A 90 -15.39 -12.97 -13.86
C LEU A 90 -15.62 -12.09 -15.10
N GLN A 91 -15.27 -12.57 -16.30
CA GLN A 91 -15.54 -11.88 -17.57
C GLN A 91 -17.02 -11.51 -17.71
N LYS A 92 -17.90 -12.48 -17.45
CA LYS A 92 -19.34 -12.27 -17.52
C LYS A 92 -19.82 -11.22 -16.52
N GLN A 93 -19.41 -11.35 -15.24
CA GLN A 93 -19.81 -10.42 -14.18
C GLN A 93 -19.36 -8.98 -14.50
N VAL A 94 -18.08 -8.83 -14.88
CA VAL A 94 -17.50 -7.53 -15.22
C VAL A 94 -18.15 -6.91 -16.45
N ALA A 95 -18.36 -7.68 -17.51
CA ALA A 95 -19.00 -7.19 -18.74
C ALA A 95 -20.45 -6.76 -18.52
N THR A 96 -21.20 -7.50 -17.68
CA THR A 96 -22.60 -7.16 -17.34
C THR A 96 -22.68 -5.89 -16.50
N LEU A 97 -21.86 -5.76 -15.45
CA LEU A 97 -21.81 -4.53 -14.65
C LEU A 97 -21.40 -3.32 -15.50
N ALA A 98 -20.39 -3.49 -16.34
CA ALA A 98 -19.94 -2.46 -17.28
C ALA A 98 -21.04 -2.05 -18.25
N GLY A 99 -21.86 -3.00 -18.73
CA GLY A 99 -23.05 -2.75 -19.53
C GLY A 99 -24.09 -1.90 -18.81
N GLY A 100 -24.36 -2.21 -17.53
CA GLY A 100 -25.25 -1.41 -16.68
C GLY A 100 -24.77 0.03 -16.50
N LEU A 101 -23.46 0.21 -16.21
CA LEU A 101 -22.86 1.55 -16.09
C LEU A 101 -22.95 2.32 -17.43
N ALA A 102 -22.64 1.68 -18.54
CA ALA A 102 -22.73 2.30 -19.88
C ALA A 102 -24.17 2.67 -20.25
N ALA A 103 -25.17 1.82 -19.92
CA ALA A 103 -26.57 2.11 -20.12
C ALA A 103 -27.06 3.34 -19.30
N LYS A 104 -26.41 3.63 -18.17
CA LYS A 104 -26.62 4.86 -17.38
C LYS A 104 -25.74 6.04 -17.86
N GLY A 105 -25.08 5.89 -19.00
CA GLY A 105 -24.32 6.95 -19.65
C GLY A 105 -22.90 7.15 -19.13
N VAL A 106 -22.34 6.22 -18.36
CA VAL A 106 -20.91 6.26 -18.00
C VAL A 106 -20.08 5.94 -19.24
N VAL A 107 -19.15 6.80 -19.58
CA VAL A 107 -18.28 6.70 -20.76
C VAL A 107 -16.81 6.81 -20.40
N ALA A 108 -15.92 6.56 -21.36
CA ALA A 108 -14.48 6.71 -21.17
C ALA A 108 -14.13 8.11 -20.66
N GLY A 109 -13.29 8.18 -19.63
CA GLY A 109 -12.90 9.42 -18.97
C GLY A 109 -13.82 9.90 -17.84
N ASP A 110 -15.03 9.35 -17.71
CA ASP A 110 -15.87 9.61 -16.54
C ASP A 110 -15.23 9.00 -15.27
N ARG A 111 -15.39 9.67 -14.12
CA ARG A 111 -14.91 9.13 -12.84
C ARG A 111 -16.04 8.38 -12.14
N VAL A 112 -15.65 7.26 -11.52
CA VAL A 112 -16.52 6.44 -10.67
C VAL A 112 -15.82 6.21 -9.34
N ILE A 113 -16.42 6.64 -8.24
CA ILE A 113 -15.93 6.30 -6.90
C ILE A 113 -16.43 4.91 -6.51
N ILE A 114 -15.54 4.11 -5.91
CA ILE A 114 -15.86 2.79 -5.38
C ILE A 114 -15.63 2.84 -3.86
N TYR A 115 -16.72 2.67 -3.09
CA TYR A 115 -16.72 2.70 -1.63
C TYR A 115 -17.27 1.38 -1.10
N MET A 116 -16.45 0.32 -1.19
CA MET A 116 -16.86 -1.06 -0.94
C MET A 116 -15.95 -1.75 0.08
N PRO A 117 -16.46 -2.76 0.81
CA PRO A 117 -15.65 -3.63 1.65
C PRO A 117 -14.84 -4.62 0.79
N MET A 118 -14.04 -5.48 1.47
CA MET A 118 -13.26 -6.54 0.82
C MET A 118 -14.13 -7.71 0.36
N VAL A 119 -14.86 -7.49 -0.72
CA VAL A 119 -15.72 -8.48 -1.40
C VAL A 119 -15.35 -8.60 -2.88
N PRO A 120 -15.63 -9.72 -3.55
CA PRO A 120 -15.33 -9.89 -4.98
C PRO A 120 -15.92 -8.80 -5.86
N GLU A 121 -17.10 -8.29 -5.51
CA GLU A 121 -17.80 -7.23 -6.22
C GLU A 121 -17.00 -5.92 -6.28
N ALA A 122 -16.10 -5.68 -5.33
CA ALA A 122 -15.18 -4.54 -5.40
C ALA A 122 -14.21 -4.67 -6.58
N LEU A 123 -13.66 -5.87 -6.82
CA LEU A 123 -12.80 -6.13 -7.97
C LEU A 123 -13.60 -6.07 -9.28
N VAL A 124 -14.82 -6.61 -9.28
CA VAL A 124 -15.74 -6.53 -10.43
C VAL A 124 -16.00 -5.06 -10.79
N ALA A 125 -16.25 -4.20 -9.80
CA ALA A 125 -16.46 -2.76 -10.01
C ALA A 125 -15.22 -2.05 -10.59
N MET A 126 -14.02 -2.34 -10.05
CA MET A 126 -12.76 -1.79 -10.57
C MET A 126 -12.53 -2.18 -12.03
N LEU A 127 -12.70 -3.47 -12.34
CA LEU A 127 -12.52 -4.01 -13.70
C LEU A 127 -13.61 -3.52 -14.67
N ALA A 128 -14.86 -3.37 -14.22
CA ALA A 128 -15.96 -2.83 -15.04
C ALA A 128 -15.69 -1.38 -15.46
N CYS A 129 -15.17 -0.56 -14.56
CA CYS A 129 -14.78 0.82 -14.88
C CYS A 129 -13.70 0.85 -15.99
N VAL A 130 -12.57 0.16 -15.79
CA VAL A 130 -11.51 0.17 -16.80
C VAL A 130 -11.89 -0.57 -18.09
N ARG A 131 -12.92 -1.46 -18.06
CA ARG A 131 -13.45 -2.10 -19.26
C ARG A 131 -14.04 -1.09 -20.24
N ILE A 132 -14.79 -0.13 -19.75
CA ILE A 132 -15.41 0.93 -20.55
C ILE A 132 -14.58 2.22 -20.62
N GLY A 133 -13.34 2.20 -20.10
CA GLY A 133 -12.44 3.35 -20.09
C GLY A 133 -12.80 4.41 -19.05
N ALA A 134 -13.71 4.12 -18.10
CA ALA A 134 -13.98 4.99 -16.97
C ALA A 134 -12.81 4.95 -15.96
N ILE A 135 -12.59 6.05 -15.27
CA ILE A 135 -11.51 6.23 -14.29
C ILE A 135 -12.07 5.97 -12.90
N HIS A 136 -11.67 4.87 -12.26
CA HIS A 136 -12.16 4.63 -10.90
C HIS A 136 -11.31 5.30 -9.82
N SER A 137 -11.93 5.54 -8.67
CA SER A 137 -11.24 5.95 -7.45
C SER A 137 -11.80 5.15 -6.29
N VAL A 138 -11.01 4.19 -5.79
CA VAL A 138 -11.42 3.38 -4.64
C VAL A 138 -11.13 4.16 -3.37
N VAL A 139 -12.14 4.30 -2.52
CA VAL A 139 -12.05 4.91 -1.20
C VAL A 139 -12.16 3.80 -0.16
N PHE A 140 -11.23 3.79 0.80
CA PHE A 140 -11.21 2.79 1.85
C PHE A 140 -12.55 2.73 2.58
N GLY A 141 -13.10 1.52 2.70
CA GLY A 141 -14.38 1.27 3.35
C GLY A 141 -14.39 1.72 4.82
N GLY A 142 -15.43 2.45 5.20
CA GLY A 142 -15.56 2.99 6.54
C GLY A 142 -14.82 4.32 6.79
N PHE A 143 -14.31 4.99 5.75
CA PHE A 143 -13.93 6.41 5.91
C PHE A 143 -15.14 7.24 6.27
N ALA A 144 -14.92 8.24 7.14
CA ALA A 144 -15.95 9.19 7.53
C ALA A 144 -16.49 9.99 6.34
N ALA A 145 -17.74 10.47 6.44
CA ALA A 145 -18.42 11.21 5.39
C ALA A 145 -17.61 12.40 4.84
N ASN A 146 -16.94 13.16 5.72
CA ASN A 146 -16.08 14.29 5.30
C ASN A 146 -14.94 13.88 4.37
N GLU A 147 -14.31 12.73 4.62
CA GLU A 147 -13.20 12.24 3.80
C GLU A 147 -13.67 11.78 2.42
N LEU A 148 -14.84 11.15 2.37
CA LEU A 148 -15.46 10.77 1.11
C LEU A 148 -15.93 12.02 0.34
N ALA A 149 -16.50 13.01 1.01
CA ALA A 149 -16.96 14.28 0.41
C ALA A 149 -15.82 15.03 -0.30
N VAL A 150 -14.65 15.15 0.34
CA VAL A 150 -13.48 15.81 -0.28
C VAL A 150 -13.04 15.11 -1.56
N ARG A 151 -13.13 13.77 -1.61
CA ARG A 151 -12.79 12.99 -2.79
C ARG A 151 -13.86 13.10 -3.88
N ILE A 152 -15.14 13.20 -3.49
CA ILE A 152 -16.25 13.50 -4.42
C ILE A 152 -16.01 14.86 -5.09
N ASP A 153 -15.63 15.87 -4.32
CA ASP A 153 -15.40 17.21 -4.86
C ASP A 153 -14.18 17.27 -5.80
N ASP A 154 -13.11 16.59 -5.48
CA ASP A 154 -11.87 16.61 -6.29
C ASP A 154 -11.99 15.72 -7.54
N ALA A 155 -12.51 14.49 -7.42
CA ALA A 155 -12.68 13.57 -8.54
C ALA A 155 -13.88 13.94 -9.43
N THR A 156 -14.88 14.64 -8.92
CA THR A 156 -16.15 14.95 -9.59
C THR A 156 -16.76 13.71 -10.27
N PRO A 157 -17.08 12.64 -9.51
CA PRO A 157 -17.53 11.39 -10.09
C PRO A 157 -18.94 11.50 -10.69
N LYS A 158 -19.16 10.83 -11.80
CA LYS A 158 -20.51 10.66 -12.38
C LYS A 158 -21.36 9.70 -11.57
N ALA A 159 -20.74 8.64 -11.05
CA ALA A 159 -21.40 7.63 -10.24
C ALA A 159 -20.55 7.22 -9.04
N ILE A 160 -21.23 6.66 -8.02
CA ILE A 160 -20.57 6.02 -6.87
C ILE A 160 -21.11 4.60 -6.75
N ILE A 161 -20.21 3.62 -6.62
CA ILE A 161 -20.55 2.24 -6.33
C ILE A 161 -20.19 1.97 -4.87
N ALA A 162 -21.15 1.54 -4.05
CA ALA A 162 -20.93 1.33 -2.63
C ALA A 162 -21.54 0.01 -2.13
N GLY A 163 -20.95 -0.57 -1.09
CA GLY A 163 -21.61 -1.61 -0.32
C GLY A 163 -22.60 -1.02 0.69
N SER A 164 -23.63 -1.78 1.07
CA SER A 164 -24.54 -1.36 2.15
C SER A 164 -23.83 -1.29 3.50
N CYS A 165 -22.90 -2.22 3.75
CA CYS A 165 -22.13 -2.28 4.99
C CYS A 165 -20.77 -2.96 4.81
N GLY A 166 -19.83 -2.67 5.71
CA GLY A 166 -18.63 -3.42 6.01
C GLY A 166 -18.80 -4.22 7.31
N ILE A 167 -18.03 -5.32 7.45
CA ILE A 167 -18.08 -6.15 8.65
C ILE A 167 -16.68 -6.20 9.26
N GLU A 168 -16.60 -5.77 10.50
CA GLU A 168 -15.41 -5.85 11.33
C GLU A 168 -15.64 -6.82 12.49
N PRO A 169 -14.60 -7.34 13.14
CA PRO A 169 -14.77 -8.17 14.32
C PRO A 169 -15.66 -7.50 15.37
N GLY A 170 -16.83 -8.12 15.65
CA GLY A 170 -17.77 -7.66 16.67
C GLY A 170 -18.65 -6.45 16.30
N ARG A 171 -18.55 -5.89 15.08
CA ARG A 171 -19.42 -4.78 14.65
C ARG A 171 -19.72 -4.76 13.16
N ILE A 172 -20.86 -4.20 12.80
CA ILE A 172 -21.22 -3.84 11.43
C ILE A 172 -21.00 -2.35 11.28
N VAL A 173 -20.38 -1.93 10.16
CA VAL A 173 -20.19 -0.54 9.77
C VAL A 173 -21.15 -0.24 8.62
N GLU A 174 -22.17 0.55 8.87
CA GLU A 174 -23.13 0.95 7.85
C GLU A 174 -22.49 1.96 6.90
N TYR A 175 -22.33 1.61 5.61
CA TYR A 175 -21.69 2.49 4.63
C TYR A 175 -22.68 3.48 4.01
N LYS A 176 -23.95 3.09 3.87
CA LYS A 176 -24.96 3.95 3.24
C LYS A 176 -25.15 5.29 3.95
N PRO A 177 -25.30 5.36 5.28
CA PRO A 177 -25.39 6.64 5.98
C PRO A 177 -24.13 7.53 5.82
N LEU A 178 -22.94 6.89 5.73
CA LEU A 178 -21.69 7.62 5.47
C LEU A 178 -21.64 8.17 4.05
N LEU A 179 -22.10 7.39 3.07
CA LEU A 179 -22.21 7.80 1.67
C LEU A 179 -23.20 8.97 1.51
N ASP A 180 -24.39 8.86 2.10
CA ASP A 180 -25.40 9.92 2.02
C ASP A 180 -24.89 11.21 2.66
N GLY A 181 -24.32 11.12 3.85
CA GLY A 181 -23.71 12.28 4.50
C GLY A 181 -22.57 12.88 3.69
N ALA A 182 -21.78 12.07 2.99
CA ALA A 182 -20.71 12.56 2.11
C ALA A 182 -21.28 13.30 0.88
N ILE A 183 -22.29 12.74 0.24
CA ILE A 183 -22.95 13.37 -0.91
C ILE A 183 -23.60 14.67 -0.48
N ASP A 184 -24.21 14.74 0.71
CA ASP A 184 -24.84 15.96 1.24
C ASP A 184 -23.79 17.06 1.51
N LEU A 185 -22.63 16.70 2.04
CA LEU A 185 -21.53 17.61 2.33
C LEU A 185 -20.78 18.09 1.07
N ALA A 186 -20.64 17.25 0.07
CA ALA A 186 -19.90 17.57 -1.14
C ALA A 186 -20.60 18.66 -1.97
N ALA A 187 -19.82 19.54 -2.60
CA ALA A 187 -20.33 20.52 -3.56
C ALA A 187 -20.79 19.83 -4.85
N HIS A 188 -19.98 18.88 -5.34
CA HIS A 188 -20.34 18.04 -6.49
C HIS A 188 -21.35 16.96 -6.08
N LYS A 189 -22.35 16.73 -6.95
CA LYS A 189 -23.36 15.68 -6.75
C LYS A 189 -23.22 14.64 -7.87
N PRO A 190 -22.97 13.36 -7.54
CA PRO A 190 -22.99 12.28 -8.54
C PRO A 190 -24.41 12.14 -9.12
N GLU A 191 -24.51 11.71 -10.36
CA GLU A 191 -25.81 11.53 -11.03
C GLU A 191 -26.59 10.38 -10.40
N PHE A 192 -25.92 9.30 -9.98
CA PHE A 192 -26.51 8.15 -9.31
C PHE A 192 -25.50 7.40 -8.44
N SER A 193 -26.02 6.56 -7.55
CA SER A 193 -25.23 5.60 -6.78
C SER A 193 -25.70 4.17 -7.08
N VAL A 194 -24.77 3.22 -7.03
CA VAL A 194 -25.07 1.78 -7.16
C VAL A 194 -24.78 1.13 -5.82
N ILE A 195 -25.78 0.48 -5.23
CA ILE A 195 -25.66 -0.10 -3.89
C ILE A 195 -25.65 -1.62 -3.96
N PHE A 196 -24.53 -2.22 -3.56
CA PHE A 196 -24.42 -3.66 -3.35
C PHE A 196 -24.97 -4.00 -1.97
N GLN A 197 -26.15 -4.60 -1.93
CA GLN A 197 -26.81 -5.00 -0.69
C GLN A 197 -26.14 -6.22 -0.08
N ARG A 198 -25.82 -6.13 1.21
CA ARG A 198 -25.29 -7.24 2.00
C ARG A 198 -26.33 -7.71 3.00
N PRO A 199 -26.56 -9.04 3.11
CA PRO A 199 -27.63 -9.57 3.97
C PRO A 199 -27.40 -9.31 5.47
N GLN A 200 -26.19 -8.95 5.87
CA GLN A 200 -25.85 -8.61 7.26
C GLN A 200 -26.42 -7.24 7.69
N CYS A 201 -26.58 -6.31 6.74
CA CYS A 201 -27.22 -5.02 6.97
C CYS A 201 -27.61 -4.42 5.62
N GLU A 202 -28.85 -4.60 5.23
CA GLU A 202 -29.41 -3.98 4.03
C GLU A 202 -29.64 -2.49 4.27
N ALA A 203 -29.40 -1.68 3.26
CA ALA A 203 -29.57 -0.23 3.28
C ALA A 203 -30.90 0.18 2.65
N GLU A 204 -31.54 1.23 3.19
CA GLU A 204 -32.62 1.93 2.52
C GLU A 204 -32.06 2.71 1.31
N LEU A 205 -32.75 2.61 0.17
CA LEU A 205 -32.33 3.26 -1.07
C LEU A 205 -33.02 4.60 -1.25
N GLU A 206 -32.24 5.62 -1.56
CA GLU A 206 -32.72 6.94 -1.96
C GLU A 206 -33.08 6.95 -3.48
N PRO A 207 -33.84 7.94 -3.98
CA PRO A 207 -34.23 7.98 -5.40
C PRO A 207 -33.07 8.00 -6.40
N ARG A 208 -31.85 8.39 -5.96
CA ARG A 208 -30.62 8.38 -6.77
C ARG A 208 -29.93 7.01 -6.77
N ASP A 209 -30.34 6.09 -5.91
CA ASP A 209 -29.68 4.80 -5.72
C ASP A 209 -30.32 3.74 -6.61
N ILE A 210 -29.47 2.88 -7.15
CA ILE A 210 -29.85 1.72 -7.95
C ILE A 210 -29.28 0.50 -7.25
N GLU A 211 -30.10 -0.52 -7.01
CA GLU A 211 -29.59 -1.77 -6.47
C GLU A 211 -28.64 -2.43 -7.48
N TRP A 212 -27.59 -3.08 -6.99
CA TRP A 212 -26.52 -3.68 -7.78
C TRP A 212 -27.03 -4.66 -8.84
N HIS A 213 -27.99 -5.50 -8.51
CA HIS A 213 -28.55 -6.47 -9.44
C HIS A 213 -29.54 -5.81 -10.42
N ASP A 214 -30.31 -4.81 -9.97
CA ASP A 214 -31.24 -4.07 -10.83
C ASP A 214 -30.50 -3.29 -11.94
N LEU A 215 -29.30 -2.76 -11.62
CA LEU A 215 -28.44 -2.11 -12.63
C LEU A 215 -28.06 -3.08 -13.77
N GLN A 216 -27.98 -4.36 -13.49
CA GLN A 216 -27.51 -5.39 -14.40
C GLN A 216 -28.63 -6.16 -15.09
N GLU A 217 -29.89 -5.94 -14.72
CA GLU A 217 -31.03 -6.66 -15.27
C GLU A 217 -31.30 -6.24 -16.71
N GLY A 218 -31.30 -7.22 -17.63
CA GLY A 218 -31.66 -7.01 -19.03
C GLY A 218 -30.69 -6.15 -19.84
N VAL A 219 -29.48 -5.87 -19.31
CA VAL A 219 -28.47 -5.09 -20.03
C VAL A 219 -27.62 -5.96 -20.95
N GLU A 220 -27.18 -5.38 -22.06
CA GLU A 220 -26.16 -6.00 -22.92
C GLU A 220 -24.79 -5.87 -22.28
N PRO A 221 -23.99 -6.96 -22.18
CA PRO A 221 -22.62 -6.89 -21.68
C PRO A 221 -21.76 -5.93 -22.52
N ALA A 222 -21.05 -5.01 -21.85
CA ALA A 222 -20.21 -4.05 -22.56
C ALA A 222 -18.91 -4.69 -23.09
N PRO A 223 -18.49 -4.35 -24.32
CA PRO A 223 -17.17 -4.73 -24.82
C PRO A 223 -16.05 -3.94 -24.12
N CYS A 224 -14.80 -4.38 -24.29
CA CYS A 224 -13.64 -3.62 -23.86
C CYS A 224 -13.40 -2.42 -24.79
N VAL A 225 -13.36 -1.21 -24.22
CA VAL A 225 -13.14 0.04 -24.94
C VAL A 225 -11.65 0.34 -25.06
N ALA A 226 -11.18 0.64 -26.27
CA ALA A 226 -9.80 1.08 -26.48
C ALA A 226 -9.55 2.46 -25.85
N VAL A 227 -8.49 2.57 -25.05
CA VAL A 227 -8.00 3.85 -24.51
C VAL A 227 -6.55 4.06 -24.87
N SER A 228 -6.08 5.32 -24.86
CA SER A 228 -4.66 5.64 -25.09
C SER A 228 -3.80 5.12 -23.93
N GLY A 229 -2.51 4.93 -24.19
CA GLY A 229 -1.59 4.39 -23.17
C GLY A 229 -1.43 5.29 -21.95
N ASP A 230 -1.56 6.57 -22.10
CA ASP A 230 -1.52 7.60 -21.05
C ASP A 230 -2.86 7.82 -20.34
N HIS A 231 -3.95 7.25 -20.87
CA HIS A 231 -5.27 7.37 -20.26
C HIS A 231 -5.25 6.90 -18.80
N PRO A 232 -5.80 7.68 -17.84
CA PRO A 232 -5.86 7.26 -16.43
C PRO A 232 -6.73 6.01 -16.24
N ALA A 233 -6.18 4.98 -15.63
CA ALA A 233 -6.96 3.82 -15.18
C ALA A 233 -7.67 4.12 -13.87
N TYR A 234 -6.97 4.81 -12.95
CA TYR A 234 -7.54 5.18 -11.65
C TYR A 234 -6.86 6.40 -11.02
N ILE A 235 -7.55 6.96 -10.02
CA ILE A 235 -7.05 7.99 -9.12
C ILE A 235 -7.05 7.39 -7.71
N LEU A 236 -5.88 7.34 -7.05
CA LEU A 236 -5.78 6.88 -5.67
C LEU A 236 -5.35 8.04 -4.76
N TYR A 237 -6.22 8.40 -3.82
CA TYR A 237 -5.98 9.50 -2.90
C TYR A 237 -5.11 9.09 -1.72
N THR A 238 -4.03 9.85 -1.50
CA THR A 238 -3.18 9.74 -0.31
C THR A 238 -3.39 10.92 0.63
N SER A 239 -3.10 10.72 1.92
CA SER A 239 -3.10 11.81 2.90
C SER A 239 -1.97 12.78 2.57
N GLY A 240 -2.30 14.02 2.24
CA GLY A 240 -1.30 15.08 2.05
C GLY A 240 -0.85 15.68 3.39
N THR A 241 0.43 16.00 3.51
CA THR A 241 0.98 16.73 4.67
C THR A 241 0.35 18.12 4.87
N THR A 242 -0.26 18.66 3.84
CA THR A 242 -0.92 19.99 3.81
C THR A 242 -2.44 19.95 4.05
N GLY A 243 -2.99 18.81 4.45
CA GLY A 243 -4.41 18.65 4.78
C GLY A 243 -5.34 18.31 3.59
N ALA A 244 -5.02 18.69 2.36
CA ALA A 244 -5.79 18.26 1.18
C ALA A 244 -5.24 16.95 0.61
N PRO A 245 -6.07 15.96 0.27
CA PRO A 245 -5.60 14.70 -0.31
C PRO A 245 -4.90 14.93 -1.65
N LYS A 246 -3.96 14.04 -1.99
CA LYS A 246 -3.28 14.03 -3.28
C LYS A 246 -3.86 12.89 -4.12
N GLY A 247 -4.47 13.21 -5.25
CA GLY A 247 -4.97 12.21 -6.19
C GLY A 247 -3.83 11.68 -7.08
N VAL A 248 -3.27 10.54 -6.74
CA VAL A 248 -2.24 9.88 -7.54
C VAL A 248 -2.88 9.30 -8.78
N VAL A 249 -2.48 9.77 -9.96
CA VAL A 249 -2.94 9.26 -11.25
C VAL A 249 -2.16 8.02 -11.64
N ARG A 250 -2.84 7.01 -12.16
CA ARG A 250 -2.19 5.79 -12.68
C ARG A 250 -2.47 5.64 -14.17
N PRO A 251 -1.43 5.71 -15.04
CA PRO A 251 -1.61 5.56 -16.48
C PRO A 251 -1.85 4.09 -16.85
N THR A 252 -2.69 3.85 -17.86
CA THR A 252 -3.13 2.50 -18.25
C THR A 252 -1.98 1.62 -18.74
N ALA A 253 -1.28 2.04 -19.79
CA ALA A 253 -0.29 1.17 -20.45
C ALA A 253 0.94 0.89 -19.59
N GLY A 254 1.52 1.93 -18.97
CA GLY A 254 2.68 1.77 -18.11
C GLY A 254 2.39 0.87 -16.91
N HIS A 255 1.20 0.97 -16.35
CA HIS A 255 0.75 0.14 -15.24
C HIS A 255 0.63 -1.35 -15.62
N LEU A 256 0.03 -1.65 -16.78
CA LEU A 256 -0.06 -3.01 -17.32
C LEU A 256 1.31 -3.65 -17.48
N VAL A 257 2.24 -2.95 -18.15
CA VAL A 257 3.59 -3.46 -18.44
C VAL A 257 4.36 -3.71 -17.16
N ALA A 258 4.40 -2.72 -16.27
CA ALA A 258 5.16 -2.82 -15.02
C ALA A 258 4.62 -3.92 -14.10
N LEU A 259 3.31 -3.98 -13.88
CA LEU A 259 2.74 -4.98 -12.98
C LEU A 259 2.91 -6.41 -13.51
N ASN A 260 2.70 -6.63 -14.80
CA ASN A 260 2.95 -7.95 -15.39
C ASN A 260 4.41 -8.38 -15.21
N TRP A 261 5.35 -7.45 -15.39
CA TRP A 261 6.77 -7.69 -15.19
C TRP A 261 7.10 -8.07 -13.73
N THR A 262 6.47 -7.41 -12.74
CA THR A 262 6.76 -7.65 -11.31
C THR A 262 6.38 -9.05 -10.85
N MET A 263 5.27 -9.61 -11.35
CA MET A 263 4.77 -10.92 -10.91
C MET A 263 5.80 -12.03 -11.15
N LYS A 264 6.39 -12.04 -12.33
CA LYS A 264 7.43 -13.00 -12.68
C LYS A 264 8.77 -12.70 -12.01
N ASN A 265 9.22 -11.44 -12.07
CA ASN A 265 10.61 -11.08 -11.79
C ASN A 265 10.86 -10.74 -10.31
N ILE A 266 9.85 -10.27 -9.57
CA ILE A 266 9.95 -9.97 -8.14
C ILE A 266 9.30 -11.10 -7.33
N TYR A 267 8.01 -11.39 -7.57
CA TYR A 267 7.24 -12.34 -6.77
C TYR A 267 7.43 -13.81 -7.15
N ASN A 268 8.15 -14.09 -8.24
CA ASN A 268 8.51 -15.43 -8.70
C ASN A 268 7.30 -16.38 -8.82
N VAL A 269 6.21 -15.89 -9.39
CA VAL A 269 5.00 -16.68 -9.63
C VAL A 269 4.79 -16.92 -11.13
N ASN A 270 4.12 -18.02 -11.46
CA ASN A 270 3.72 -18.37 -12.81
C ASN A 270 2.22 -18.22 -12.97
N PRO A 271 1.69 -18.02 -14.19
CA PRO A 271 0.25 -18.07 -14.45
C PRO A 271 -0.38 -19.35 -13.85
N GLY A 272 -1.48 -19.18 -13.11
CA GLY A 272 -2.15 -20.27 -12.40
C GLY A 272 -1.70 -20.49 -10.95
N ASP A 273 -0.55 -19.96 -10.52
CA ASP A 273 -0.17 -19.95 -9.10
C ASP A 273 -1.13 -19.06 -8.31
N VAL A 274 -1.41 -19.43 -7.05
CA VAL A 274 -2.19 -18.59 -6.12
C VAL A 274 -1.28 -17.55 -5.48
N PHE A 275 -1.61 -16.28 -5.68
CA PHE A 275 -0.96 -15.14 -5.07
C PHE A 275 -1.92 -14.49 -4.06
N TRP A 276 -1.45 -14.22 -2.87
CA TRP A 276 -2.25 -13.58 -1.86
C TRP A 276 -1.57 -12.32 -1.30
N ALA A 277 -2.18 -11.17 -1.52
CA ALA A 277 -1.86 -9.93 -0.80
C ALA A 277 -2.93 -9.69 0.26
N ALA A 278 -2.57 -9.88 1.54
CA ALA A 278 -3.45 -9.60 2.67
C ALA A 278 -3.42 -8.10 2.99
N SER A 279 -4.17 -7.35 2.21
CA SER A 279 -4.34 -5.90 2.29
C SER A 279 -5.78 -5.53 1.90
N ASP A 280 -6.04 -4.27 1.62
CA ASP A 280 -7.35 -3.74 1.24
C ASP A 280 -7.30 -3.05 -0.11
N VAL A 281 -8.38 -3.18 -0.91
CA VAL A 281 -8.48 -2.54 -2.24
C VAL A 281 -8.45 -1.01 -2.19
N GLY A 282 -8.73 -0.40 -1.05
CA GLY A 282 -8.60 1.04 -0.82
C GLY A 282 -7.16 1.56 -0.77
N TRP A 283 -6.16 0.66 -0.78
CA TRP A 283 -4.73 1.00 -0.78
C TRP A 283 -4.05 0.60 -2.08
N VAL A 284 -2.86 1.16 -2.33
CA VAL A 284 -2.10 0.83 -3.55
C VAL A 284 -1.75 -0.66 -3.65
N VAL A 285 -1.50 -1.32 -2.52
CA VAL A 285 -1.27 -2.78 -2.49
C VAL A 285 -2.49 -3.52 -3.04
N GLY A 286 -3.68 -3.11 -2.65
CA GLY A 286 -4.92 -3.71 -3.14
C GLY A 286 -5.14 -3.50 -4.64
N HIS A 287 -4.90 -2.28 -5.14
CA HIS A 287 -4.96 -2.02 -6.58
C HIS A 287 -3.95 -2.87 -7.33
N SER A 288 -2.67 -2.76 -6.97
CA SER A 288 -1.60 -3.42 -7.71
C SER A 288 -1.61 -4.94 -7.54
N TYR A 289 -1.79 -5.47 -6.32
CA TYR A 289 -1.49 -6.87 -6.00
C TYR A 289 -2.66 -7.69 -5.43
N ILE A 290 -3.86 -7.10 -5.27
CA ILE A 290 -5.08 -7.90 -5.10
C ILE A 290 -5.84 -7.95 -6.44
N CYS A 291 -6.01 -6.80 -7.11
CA CYS A 291 -6.77 -6.72 -8.35
C CYS A 291 -5.89 -6.94 -9.59
N TYR A 292 -5.03 -5.97 -9.94
CA TYR A 292 -4.48 -5.89 -11.29
C TYR A 292 -3.35 -6.88 -11.58
N ALA A 293 -2.23 -6.86 -10.86
CA ALA A 293 -1.06 -7.65 -11.20
C ALA A 293 -1.33 -9.16 -11.28
N PRO A 294 -2.00 -9.78 -10.28
CA PRO A 294 -2.30 -11.21 -10.35
C PRO A 294 -3.18 -11.55 -11.56
N LEU A 295 -4.23 -10.78 -11.80
CA LEU A 295 -5.16 -11.06 -12.90
C LEU A 295 -4.50 -10.81 -14.27
N ILE A 296 -3.73 -9.72 -14.44
CA ILE A 296 -2.98 -9.46 -15.66
C ILE A 296 -2.01 -10.61 -15.96
N HIS A 297 -1.32 -11.15 -14.96
CA HIS A 297 -0.36 -12.23 -15.14
C HIS A 297 -1.03 -13.61 -15.29
N GLY A 298 -2.33 -13.73 -15.03
CA GLY A 298 -3.08 -14.99 -15.12
C GLY A 298 -2.99 -15.86 -13.88
N ASN A 299 -2.74 -15.25 -12.72
CA ASN A 299 -2.74 -15.89 -11.42
C ASN A 299 -4.16 -15.99 -10.83
N THR A 300 -4.29 -16.77 -9.77
CA THR A 300 -5.43 -16.71 -8.86
C THR A 300 -5.12 -15.72 -7.74
N THR A 301 -5.99 -14.73 -7.50
CA THR A 301 -5.87 -13.81 -6.36
C THR A 301 -6.82 -14.19 -5.23
N VAL A 302 -6.44 -13.87 -3.98
CA VAL A 302 -7.29 -14.09 -2.80
C VAL A 302 -7.84 -12.75 -2.32
N VAL A 303 -9.16 -12.63 -2.27
CA VAL A 303 -9.90 -11.54 -1.63
C VAL A 303 -10.27 -12.02 -0.23
N PHE A 304 -9.64 -11.44 0.78
CA PHE A 304 -9.78 -11.86 2.16
C PHE A 304 -10.50 -10.78 2.97
N GLU A 305 -11.66 -11.12 3.54
CA GLU A 305 -12.41 -10.24 4.43
C GLU A 305 -12.24 -10.66 5.89
N GLY A 306 -11.12 -10.27 6.49
CA GLY A 306 -10.78 -10.61 7.86
C GLY A 306 -9.56 -9.84 8.36
N LYS A 307 -9.10 -10.21 9.54
CA LYS A 307 -7.92 -9.64 10.19
C LYS A 307 -6.89 -10.76 10.46
N PRO A 308 -5.60 -10.44 10.63
CA PRO A 308 -4.58 -11.45 10.94
C PRO A 308 -4.80 -12.15 12.29
N VAL A 309 -5.52 -11.47 13.19
CA VAL A 309 -5.92 -11.98 14.52
C VAL A 309 -7.40 -11.65 14.78
N GLY A 310 -8.07 -12.44 15.60
CA GLY A 310 -9.48 -12.21 15.99
C GLY A 310 -10.51 -12.57 14.91
N THR A 311 -10.11 -13.25 13.80
CA THR A 311 -11.05 -13.73 12.77
C THR A 311 -10.74 -15.16 12.29
N PRO A 312 -10.97 -16.20 13.10
CA PRO A 312 -11.36 -16.15 14.51
C PRO A 312 -10.17 -15.92 15.45
N ASP A 313 -8.92 -16.24 15.05
CA ASP A 313 -7.72 -16.21 15.89
C ASP A 313 -6.45 -15.97 15.04
N ALA A 314 -5.27 -16.12 15.66
CA ALA A 314 -3.97 -15.91 15.01
C ALA A 314 -3.59 -16.99 13.97
N THR A 315 -4.38 -18.07 13.84
CA THR A 315 -4.10 -19.12 12.86
C THR A 315 -4.69 -18.86 11.48
N THR A 316 -5.49 -17.82 11.35
CA THR A 316 -6.26 -17.52 10.13
C THR A 316 -5.39 -17.43 8.89
N PHE A 317 -4.23 -16.77 8.98
CA PHE A 317 -3.34 -16.66 7.83
C PHE A 317 -2.74 -18.00 7.43
N TRP A 318 -2.37 -18.83 8.40
CA TRP A 318 -1.86 -20.17 8.14
C TRP A 318 -2.89 -21.06 7.47
N ARG A 319 -4.14 -20.97 7.91
CA ARG A 319 -5.29 -21.67 7.30
C ARG A 319 -5.46 -21.26 5.83
N VAL A 320 -5.51 -19.97 5.53
CA VAL A 320 -5.71 -19.46 4.17
C VAL A 320 -4.57 -19.90 3.26
N ILE A 321 -3.33 -19.80 3.72
CA ILE A 321 -2.15 -20.22 2.95
C ILE A 321 -2.22 -21.72 2.62
N ALA A 322 -2.53 -22.55 3.61
CA ALA A 322 -2.61 -24.00 3.44
C ALA A 322 -3.81 -24.45 2.61
N GLU A 323 -5.00 -23.86 2.87
CA GLU A 323 -6.26 -24.26 2.20
C GLU A 323 -6.26 -23.95 0.72
N TYR A 324 -5.61 -22.86 0.32
CA TYR A 324 -5.62 -22.38 -1.06
C TYR A 324 -4.30 -22.58 -1.80
N ASP A 325 -3.35 -23.31 -1.24
CA ASP A 325 -2.04 -23.58 -1.87
C ASP A 325 -1.31 -22.29 -2.28
N VAL A 326 -1.33 -21.24 -1.41
CA VAL A 326 -0.71 -19.96 -1.69
C VAL A 326 0.79 -20.13 -1.98
N ARG A 327 1.24 -19.62 -3.13
CA ARG A 327 2.64 -19.70 -3.56
C ARG A 327 3.49 -18.54 -3.10
N SER A 328 2.89 -17.36 -3.10
CA SER A 328 3.55 -16.11 -2.69
C SER A 328 2.57 -15.33 -1.83
N PHE A 329 3.01 -14.96 -0.65
CA PHE A 329 2.22 -14.24 0.34
C PHE A 329 2.80 -12.86 0.58
N PHE A 330 1.95 -11.83 0.54
CA PHE A 330 2.33 -10.45 0.76
C PHE A 330 1.44 -9.81 1.83
N THR A 331 2.06 -9.16 2.84
CA THR A 331 1.32 -8.42 3.87
C THR A 331 2.16 -7.30 4.48
N ALA A 332 1.64 -6.64 5.52
CA ALA A 332 2.37 -5.63 6.29
C ALA A 332 3.04 -6.25 7.53
N PRO A 333 4.20 -5.72 7.98
CA PRO A 333 4.87 -6.14 9.21
C PRO A 333 3.95 -6.13 10.44
N THR A 334 3.04 -5.15 10.54
CA THR A 334 2.02 -5.05 11.60
C THR A 334 1.21 -6.33 11.77
N ALA A 335 0.87 -7.03 10.67
CA ALA A 335 0.11 -8.28 10.73
C ALA A 335 0.91 -9.37 11.44
N PHE A 336 2.20 -9.47 11.14
CA PHE A 336 3.09 -10.45 11.79
C PHE A 336 3.37 -10.11 13.24
N ARG A 337 3.55 -8.83 13.59
CA ARG A 337 3.62 -8.41 15.00
C ARG A 337 2.37 -8.77 15.79
N ALA A 338 1.19 -8.59 15.21
CA ALA A 338 -0.07 -8.98 15.85
C ALA A 338 -0.17 -10.49 16.07
N ILE A 339 0.25 -11.31 15.09
CA ILE A 339 0.27 -12.78 15.22
C ILE A 339 1.30 -13.20 16.28
N LYS A 340 2.53 -12.68 16.21
CA LYS A 340 3.61 -12.96 17.17
C LYS A 340 3.21 -12.65 18.61
N ARG A 341 2.46 -11.56 18.82
CA ARG A 341 1.96 -11.19 20.15
C ARG A 341 1.05 -12.27 20.75
N GLN A 342 0.24 -12.95 19.92
CA GLN A 342 -0.68 -14.00 20.38
C GLN A 342 -0.05 -15.40 20.37
N ASP A 343 0.88 -15.66 19.45
CA ASP A 343 1.59 -16.94 19.32
C ASP A 343 3.11 -16.67 19.17
N SER A 344 3.73 -16.26 20.26
CA SER A 344 5.13 -15.84 20.27
C SER A 344 6.13 -16.92 19.83
N LYS A 345 5.77 -18.20 20.01
CA LYS A 345 6.58 -19.36 19.60
C LYS A 345 6.25 -19.83 18.19
N GLY A 346 5.16 -19.34 17.58
CA GLY A 346 4.71 -19.79 16.27
C GLY A 346 4.27 -21.26 16.24
N ASP A 347 3.87 -21.83 17.39
CA ASP A 347 3.54 -23.26 17.46
C ASP A 347 2.28 -23.61 16.65
N SER A 348 1.36 -22.67 16.47
CA SER A 348 0.10 -22.88 15.77
C SER A 348 0.26 -23.22 14.30
N ILE A 349 1.32 -22.72 13.63
CA ILE A 349 1.58 -22.96 12.21
C ILE A 349 1.83 -24.44 11.89
N LYS A 350 2.34 -25.20 12.87
CA LYS A 350 2.66 -26.63 12.72
C LYS A 350 1.44 -27.49 12.38
N ASN A 351 0.23 -26.97 12.57
CA ASN A 351 -1.03 -27.65 12.25
C ASN A 351 -1.44 -27.47 10.77
N PHE A 352 -0.67 -26.72 9.98
CA PHE A 352 -1.01 -26.38 8.60
C PHE A 352 0.10 -26.76 7.62
N ASP A 353 -0.29 -27.21 6.41
CA ASP A 353 0.65 -27.53 5.36
C ASP A 353 1.11 -26.26 4.64
N MET A 354 2.32 -25.82 4.95
CA MET A 354 2.94 -24.63 4.34
C MET A 354 3.85 -24.96 3.15
N SER A 355 3.92 -26.25 2.73
CA SER A 355 4.88 -26.74 1.73
C SER A 355 4.78 -26.09 0.34
N ARG A 356 3.63 -25.47 0.04
CA ARG A 356 3.40 -24.78 -1.24
C ARG A 356 3.91 -23.34 -1.23
N LEU A 357 4.04 -22.72 -0.07
CA LEU A 357 4.51 -21.35 0.06
C LEU A 357 6.00 -21.25 -0.28
N ARG A 358 6.39 -20.26 -1.08
CA ARG A 358 7.78 -20.03 -1.50
C ARG A 358 8.44 -18.87 -0.78
N ALA A 359 7.68 -17.82 -0.50
CA ALA A 359 8.18 -16.62 0.15
C ALA A 359 7.06 -15.80 0.78
N LEU A 360 7.42 -15.05 1.82
CA LEU A 360 6.66 -13.94 2.38
C LEU A 360 7.29 -12.63 1.92
N TYR A 361 6.45 -11.67 1.49
CA TYR A 361 6.83 -10.31 1.16
C TYR A 361 6.18 -9.33 2.15
N LEU A 362 6.96 -8.40 2.66
CA LEU A 362 6.51 -7.38 3.60
C LEU A 362 6.68 -5.98 3.00
N ALA A 363 5.73 -5.09 3.20
CA ALA A 363 5.83 -3.68 2.85
C ALA A 363 4.83 -2.81 3.62
N GLY A 364 4.92 -1.49 3.43
CA GLY A 364 4.00 -0.50 3.99
C GLY A 364 4.56 0.27 5.18
N GLU A 365 5.45 -0.32 5.92
CA GLU A 365 6.24 0.27 6.99
C GLU A 365 7.58 -0.48 7.09
N ARG A 366 8.52 0.09 7.84
CA ARG A 366 9.79 -0.61 8.09
C ARG A 366 9.52 -1.91 8.85
N ALA A 367 9.99 -3.01 8.29
CA ALA A 367 9.99 -4.29 8.99
C ALA A 367 11.17 -4.32 9.98
N ASP A 368 10.87 -4.45 11.27
CA ASP A 368 11.91 -4.57 12.29
C ASP A 368 12.59 -5.94 12.21
N PRO A 369 13.90 -6.01 12.54
CA PRO A 369 14.66 -7.26 12.44
C PRO A 369 14.06 -8.43 13.21
N ASP A 370 13.59 -8.18 14.40
CA ASP A 370 13.02 -9.21 15.28
C ASP A 370 11.73 -9.83 14.69
N THR A 371 10.91 -9.04 14.02
CA THR A 371 9.72 -9.54 13.30
C THR A 371 10.11 -10.37 12.08
N ILE A 372 11.11 -9.94 11.30
CA ILE A 372 11.60 -10.68 10.12
C ILE A 372 12.21 -12.02 10.53
N GLU A 373 13.09 -12.03 11.52
CA GLU A 373 13.77 -13.24 12.02
C GLU A 373 12.74 -14.25 12.55
N TRP A 374 11.80 -13.79 13.37
CA TRP A 374 10.72 -14.62 13.87
C TRP A 374 9.86 -15.21 12.73
N ALA A 375 9.48 -14.40 11.76
CA ALA A 375 8.67 -14.86 10.63
C ALA A 375 9.42 -15.89 9.77
N GLN A 376 10.73 -15.71 9.52
CA GLN A 376 11.56 -16.68 8.81
C GLN A 376 11.66 -18.01 9.56
N GLU A 377 11.87 -17.96 10.88
CA GLU A 377 11.96 -19.15 11.72
C GLU A 377 10.64 -19.93 11.73
N VAL A 378 9.52 -19.23 11.94
CA VAL A 378 8.20 -19.85 12.06
C VAL A 378 7.70 -20.40 10.73
N MET A 379 7.86 -19.67 9.63
CA MET A 379 7.33 -20.05 8.32
C MET A 379 8.24 -20.98 7.53
N GLY A 380 9.54 -21.01 7.84
CA GLY A 380 10.53 -21.84 7.13
C GLY A 380 10.75 -21.42 5.67
N VAL A 381 10.36 -20.21 5.28
CA VAL A 381 10.55 -19.64 3.94
C VAL A 381 11.26 -18.28 4.02
N PRO A 382 11.90 -17.81 2.94
CA PRO A 382 12.47 -16.47 2.91
C PRO A 382 11.40 -15.39 3.19
N VAL A 383 11.77 -14.40 3.98
CA VAL A 383 10.98 -13.19 4.22
C VAL A 383 11.70 -12.03 3.56
N TYR A 384 11.06 -11.45 2.56
CA TYR A 384 11.60 -10.35 1.76
C TYR A 384 10.89 -9.06 2.16
N ASP A 385 11.63 -8.14 2.77
CA ASP A 385 11.17 -6.76 2.89
C ASP A 385 11.28 -6.09 1.52
N HIS A 386 10.30 -5.26 1.16
CA HIS A 386 10.39 -4.44 -0.02
C HIS A 386 9.77 -3.06 0.20
N TRP A 387 10.36 -2.07 -0.45
CA TRP A 387 10.05 -0.67 -0.26
C TRP A 387 9.50 -0.06 -1.55
N TRP A 388 8.39 0.65 -1.42
CA TRP A 388 7.71 1.38 -2.47
C TRP A 388 6.66 2.34 -1.89
N GLN A 389 6.02 3.10 -2.75
CA GLN A 389 5.07 4.14 -2.37
C GLN A 389 3.81 4.04 -3.21
N THR A 390 2.72 4.67 -2.76
CA THR A 390 1.49 4.80 -3.56
C THR A 390 1.78 5.46 -4.90
N GLU A 391 2.65 6.44 -4.89
CA GLU A 391 3.11 7.19 -6.05
C GLU A 391 3.78 6.30 -7.10
N THR A 392 4.57 5.34 -6.68
CA THR A 392 5.32 4.47 -7.61
C THR A 392 4.51 3.27 -8.10
N GLY A 393 3.52 2.80 -7.33
CA GLY A 393 2.60 1.74 -7.73
C GLY A 393 3.16 0.33 -7.71
N PHE A 394 4.48 0.15 -7.65
CA PHE A 394 5.16 -1.12 -7.49
C PHE A 394 6.54 -0.92 -6.85
N THR A 395 7.22 -2.02 -6.56
CA THR A 395 8.45 -2.10 -5.76
C THR A 395 9.59 -1.26 -6.35
N ILE A 396 10.08 -0.29 -5.57
CA ILE A 396 11.30 0.49 -5.86
C ILE A 396 12.53 -0.36 -5.54
N ALA A 397 12.56 -0.93 -4.33
CA ALA A 397 13.61 -1.84 -3.91
C ALA A 397 13.03 -3.08 -3.26
N GLY A 398 13.61 -4.23 -3.55
CA GLY A 398 13.15 -5.52 -3.08
C GLY A 398 14.13 -6.63 -3.44
N ASN A 399 13.79 -7.88 -3.10
CA ASN A 399 14.54 -9.03 -3.56
C ASN A 399 14.03 -9.45 -4.94
N PRO A 400 14.88 -9.48 -5.98
CA PRO A 400 14.48 -9.86 -7.33
C PRO A 400 14.36 -11.39 -7.49
N ALA A 401 13.57 -12.04 -6.61
CA ALA A 401 13.55 -13.49 -6.44
C ALA A 401 13.20 -14.29 -7.72
N GLY A 402 12.53 -13.68 -8.67
CA GLY A 402 12.22 -14.29 -9.96
C GLY A 402 13.34 -14.14 -11.01
N ILE A 403 14.29 -13.24 -10.78
CA ILE A 403 15.51 -13.10 -11.59
C ILE A 403 16.64 -13.88 -10.92
N GLU A 404 16.97 -13.51 -9.70
CA GLU A 404 18.01 -14.09 -8.87
C GLU A 404 17.66 -13.83 -7.40
N ALA A 405 17.34 -14.87 -6.64
CA ALA A 405 17.10 -14.71 -5.20
C ALA A 405 18.41 -14.33 -4.50
N MET A 406 18.45 -13.13 -3.96
CA MET A 406 19.63 -12.60 -3.26
C MET A 406 19.57 -12.93 -1.76
N PRO A 407 20.74 -13.01 -1.09
CA PRO A 407 20.77 -13.17 0.37
C PRO A 407 19.96 -12.08 1.08
N VAL A 408 19.21 -12.45 2.09
CA VAL A 408 18.45 -11.49 2.90
C VAL A 408 19.39 -10.84 3.90
N LYS A 409 19.49 -9.51 3.87
CA LYS A 409 20.10 -8.71 4.94
C LYS A 409 18.95 -8.09 5.74
N ILE A 410 18.85 -8.48 6.99
CA ILE A 410 17.76 -8.04 7.86
C ILE A 410 17.75 -6.52 7.97
N GLY A 411 16.54 -5.90 7.85
CA GLY A 411 16.37 -4.44 7.87
C GLY A 411 16.62 -3.75 6.52
N SER A 412 16.94 -4.52 5.46
CA SER A 412 17.12 -4.01 4.10
C SER A 412 16.05 -4.55 3.14
N PRO A 413 15.41 -3.72 2.31
CA PRO A 413 14.60 -4.18 1.19
C PRO A 413 15.43 -4.70 0.01
N THR A 414 16.66 -5.08 0.21
CA THR A 414 17.62 -5.63 -0.74
C THR A 414 18.13 -4.56 -1.73
N VAL A 415 17.73 -4.59 -3.00
CA VAL A 415 18.32 -3.74 -4.05
C VAL A 415 17.26 -3.02 -4.88
N ALA A 416 17.66 -1.95 -5.55
CA ALA A 416 16.77 -1.23 -6.47
C ALA A 416 16.31 -2.15 -7.62
N MET A 417 15.03 -2.05 -8.00
CA MET A 417 14.50 -2.78 -9.15
C MET A 417 14.84 -2.09 -10.47
N PRO A 418 15.00 -2.83 -11.57
CA PRO A 418 15.07 -2.25 -12.91
C PRO A 418 13.92 -1.27 -13.13
N GLY A 419 14.26 -0.07 -13.57
CA GLY A 419 13.36 1.08 -13.65
C GLY A 419 13.68 2.19 -12.66
N TYR A 420 14.31 1.88 -11.53
CA TYR A 420 14.61 2.85 -10.48
C TYR A 420 16.12 3.05 -10.28
N ASP A 421 16.63 4.21 -10.71
CA ASP A 421 17.99 4.66 -10.39
C ASP A 421 17.99 5.38 -9.03
N VAL A 422 18.10 4.58 -7.96
CA VAL A 422 18.05 5.06 -6.58
C VAL A 422 19.39 5.65 -6.18
N GLN A 423 19.38 6.88 -5.70
CA GLN A 423 20.55 7.63 -5.25
C GLN A 423 20.34 8.13 -3.82
N ILE A 424 21.42 8.22 -3.07
CA ILE A 424 21.45 8.87 -1.75
C ILE A 424 22.09 10.23 -1.92
N LEU A 425 21.37 11.30 -1.55
CA LEU A 425 21.78 12.68 -1.80
C LEU A 425 21.94 13.46 -0.49
N ASP A 426 22.91 14.37 -0.47
CA ASP A 426 23.03 15.41 0.55
C ASP A 426 21.99 16.54 0.33
N GLU A 427 21.99 17.55 1.20
CA GLU A 427 21.09 18.70 1.09
C GLU A 427 21.34 19.56 -0.16
N GLY A 428 22.55 19.48 -0.72
CA GLY A 428 22.94 20.15 -1.97
C GLY A 428 22.58 19.38 -3.24
N GLY A 429 22.07 18.15 -3.09
CA GLY A 429 21.74 17.27 -4.23
C GLY A 429 22.96 16.50 -4.77
N HIS A 430 24.07 16.44 -4.03
CA HIS A 430 25.22 15.64 -4.42
C HIS A 430 25.12 14.22 -3.85
N GLN A 431 25.60 13.26 -4.62
CA GLN A 431 25.61 11.87 -4.20
C GLN A 431 26.48 11.64 -2.95
N MET A 432 25.92 10.97 -1.95
CA MET A 432 26.61 10.61 -0.72
C MET A 432 27.55 9.42 -0.92
N PRO A 433 28.64 9.33 -0.14
CA PRO A 433 29.46 8.12 -0.06
C PRO A 433 28.64 6.90 0.38
N VAL A 434 29.11 5.72 -0.01
CA VAL A 434 28.57 4.42 0.43
C VAL A 434 28.56 4.33 1.96
N GLY A 435 27.47 3.88 2.54
CA GLY A 435 27.28 3.73 3.98
C GLY A 435 26.88 5.01 4.72
N GLU A 436 26.80 6.15 4.05
CA GLU A 436 26.38 7.41 4.67
C GLU A 436 24.90 7.69 4.48
N LEU A 437 24.28 8.28 5.51
CA LEU A 437 22.85 8.60 5.54
C LEU A 437 22.55 9.89 4.77
N GLY A 438 21.63 9.81 3.82
CA GLY A 438 21.14 10.97 3.07
C GLY A 438 19.67 10.84 2.66
N ALA A 439 19.19 11.79 1.88
CA ALA A 439 17.87 11.71 1.27
C ALA A 439 17.87 10.67 0.15
N ILE A 440 16.85 9.79 0.15
CA ILE A 440 16.67 8.83 -0.94
C ILE A 440 15.94 9.54 -2.07
N ALA A 441 16.56 9.61 -3.22
CA ALA A 441 16.00 10.19 -4.42
C ALA A 441 16.10 9.21 -5.60
N ILE A 442 15.21 9.33 -6.57
CA ILE A 442 15.20 8.48 -7.75
C ILE A 442 15.46 9.36 -8.97
N LYS A 443 16.51 9.05 -9.72
CA LYS A 443 16.83 9.80 -10.92
C LYS A 443 15.75 9.64 -11.98
N LEU A 444 15.34 10.75 -12.60
CA LEU A 444 14.31 10.76 -13.63
C LEU A 444 14.86 10.24 -14.98
N PRO A 445 13.99 9.64 -15.82
CA PRO A 445 12.56 9.42 -15.62
C PRO A 445 12.26 8.27 -14.66
N LEU A 446 11.12 8.34 -13.96
CA LEU A 446 10.56 7.19 -13.24
C LEU A 446 10.12 6.12 -14.26
N PRO A 447 10.08 4.82 -13.89
CA PRO A 447 9.67 3.74 -14.79
C PRO A 447 8.18 3.80 -15.17
N PRO A 448 7.76 3.02 -16.19
CA PRO A 448 6.33 2.90 -16.50
C PRO A 448 5.53 2.40 -15.30
N GLY A 449 4.27 2.80 -15.20
CA GLY A 449 3.38 2.41 -14.09
C GLY A 449 3.47 3.30 -12.85
N THR A 450 4.43 4.24 -12.79
CA THR A 450 4.48 5.28 -11.76
C THR A 450 3.53 6.43 -12.10
N LEU A 451 3.27 7.33 -11.12
CA LEU A 451 2.45 8.51 -11.39
C LEU A 451 3.13 9.43 -12.42
N PRO A 452 2.42 9.86 -13.47
CA PRO A 452 2.91 10.92 -14.34
C PRO A 452 2.66 12.32 -13.74
N THR A 453 1.62 12.43 -12.89
CA THR A 453 1.19 13.66 -12.22
C THR A 453 0.20 13.36 -11.09
N LEU A 454 -0.24 14.41 -10.38
CA LEU A 454 -1.41 14.39 -9.51
C LEU A 454 -2.65 14.87 -10.26
N TRP A 455 -3.81 14.31 -9.94
CA TRP A 455 -5.09 14.68 -10.53
C TRP A 455 -5.38 16.17 -10.32
N ASN A 456 -5.64 16.90 -11.41
CA ASN A 456 -5.89 18.35 -11.43
C ASN A 456 -4.83 19.21 -10.70
N ALA A 457 -3.61 18.70 -10.48
CA ALA A 457 -2.64 19.35 -9.61
C ALA A 457 -1.17 19.13 -10.04
N SER A 458 -0.86 19.30 -11.34
CA SER A 458 0.50 19.12 -11.87
C SER A 458 1.53 20.04 -11.22
N ASP A 459 1.17 21.29 -10.91
CA ASP A 459 2.05 22.21 -10.17
C ASP A 459 2.37 21.70 -8.76
N ARG A 460 1.40 21.10 -8.11
CA ARG A 460 1.58 20.48 -6.79
C ARG A 460 2.48 19.24 -6.89
N PHE A 461 2.37 18.46 -7.96
CA PHE A 461 3.27 17.34 -8.24
C PHE A 461 4.71 17.82 -8.36
N ILE A 462 4.97 18.78 -9.25
CA ILE A 462 6.31 19.36 -9.44
C ILE A 462 6.86 19.91 -8.12
N LYS A 463 6.05 20.69 -7.40
CA LYS A 463 6.46 21.28 -6.12
C LYS A 463 6.79 20.26 -5.05
N SER A 464 6.00 19.16 -4.97
CA SER A 464 6.11 18.19 -3.88
C SER A 464 7.15 17.10 -4.10
N TYR A 465 7.52 16.81 -5.36
CA TYR A 465 8.35 15.66 -5.67
C TYR A 465 9.57 15.95 -6.57
N LEU A 466 9.59 17.07 -7.29
CA LEU A 466 10.62 17.34 -8.31
C LEU A 466 11.43 18.61 -8.07
N LYS A 467 11.07 19.41 -7.05
CA LYS A 467 11.66 20.73 -6.84
C LYS A 467 12.93 20.69 -5.99
N THR A 468 12.97 19.86 -4.97
CA THR A 468 14.05 19.82 -3.97
C THR A 468 15.37 19.41 -4.62
N PHE A 469 15.33 18.36 -5.45
CA PHE A 469 16.48 17.83 -6.16
C PHE A 469 16.20 17.84 -7.68
N PRO A 470 16.64 18.87 -8.43
CA PRO A 470 16.41 18.94 -9.87
C PRO A 470 16.95 17.71 -10.60
N GLY A 471 16.11 17.08 -11.42
CA GLY A 471 16.45 15.85 -12.14
C GLY A 471 16.17 14.55 -11.35
N TYR A 472 15.61 14.67 -10.15
CA TYR A 472 15.25 13.54 -9.31
C TYR A 472 13.80 13.65 -8.81
N TYR A 473 13.24 12.48 -8.52
CA TYR A 473 12.02 12.34 -7.73
C TYR A 473 12.38 12.20 -6.25
N GLU A 474 11.85 13.09 -5.42
CA GLU A 474 12.01 13.07 -3.96
C GLU A 474 11.05 12.07 -3.33
N THR A 475 11.60 11.03 -2.69
CA THR A 475 10.78 10.00 -2.04
C THR A 475 10.22 10.45 -0.69
N GLY A 476 10.86 11.43 -0.05
CA GLY A 476 10.58 11.83 1.32
C GLY A 476 11.09 10.83 2.37
N ASP A 477 11.91 9.88 1.95
CA ASP A 477 12.57 8.91 2.83
C ASP A 477 14.07 9.19 2.91
N ALA A 478 14.68 8.86 4.04
CA ALA A 478 16.12 8.93 4.26
C ALA A 478 16.69 7.52 4.44
N GLY A 479 17.90 7.29 3.93
CA GLY A 479 18.50 5.98 3.98
C GLY A 479 19.96 5.99 3.50
N MET A 480 20.50 4.80 3.32
CA MET A 480 21.86 4.59 2.84
C MET A 480 21.93 3.35 1.93
N ILE A 481 23.00 3.25 1.15
CA ILE A 481 23.34 2.04 0.38
C ILE A 481 24.67 1.51 0.93
N ASP A 482 24.75 0.21 1.23
CA ASP A 482 25.95 -0.43 1.73
C ASP A 482 26.94 -0.81 0.60
N GLU A 483 28.10 -1.36 0.98
CA GLU A 483 29.17 -1.75 0.05
C GLU A 483 28.75 -2.86 -0.93
N ASP A 484 27.74 -3.66 -0.59
CA ASP A 484 27.19 -4.70 -1.45
C ASP A 484 26.04 -4.19 -2.36
N GLY A 485 25.65 -2.91 -2.22
CA GLY A 485 24.57 -2.27 -2.97
C GLY A 485 23.18 -2.45 -2.36
N TYR A 486 23.09 -2.91 -1.11
CA TYR A 486 21.83 -3.06 -0.40
C TYR A 486 21.35 -1.71 0.14
N LEU A 487 20.10 -1.40 -0.11
CA LEU A 487 19.43 -0.19 0.36
C LEU A 487 18.88 -0.40 1.78
N TYR A 488 19.02 0.60 2.62
CA TYR A 488 18.42 0.66 3.96
C TYR A 488 17.55 1.90 4.07
N ILE A 489 16.26 1.72 4.40
CA ILE A 489 15.34 2.82 4.66
C ILE A 489 15.36 3.09 6.16
N MET A 490 15.87 4.24 6.55
CA MET A 490 16.16 4.53 7.97
C MET A 490 15.07 5.36 8.64
N ALA A 491 14.46 6.31 7.92
CA ALA A 491 13.40 7.18 8.43
C ALA A 491 12.70 7.92 7.28
N ARG A 492 11.60 8.60 7.59
CA ARG A 492 11.13 9.72 6.77
C ARG A 492 12.10 10.89 6.92
N THR A 493 12.27 11.70 5.89
CA THR A 493 13.12 12.89 5.96
C THR A 493 12.63 13.89 7.02
N ASP A 494 11.33 13.95 7.24
CA ASP A 494 10.66 14.76 8.26
C ASP A 494 10.67 14.13 9.68
N ASP A 495 10.98 12.83 9.80
CA ASP A 495 11.11 12.11 11.07
C ASP A 495 12.58 11.98 11.54
N VAL A 496 13.56 12.48 10.78
CA VAL A 496 14.96 12.52 11.21
C VAL A 496 15.11 13.52 12.36
N ILE A 497 15.71 13.08 13.47
CA ILE A 497 15.90 13.90 14.67
C ILE A 497 17.24 14.61 14.61
N ASN A 498 17.26 15.92 14.78
CA ASN A 498 18.48 16.70 14.81
C ASN A 498 18.89 17.01 16.25
N VAL A 499 19.84 16.25 16.79
CA VAL A 499 20.36 16.41 18.14
C VAL A 499 21.71 17.13 18.09
N ALA A 500 21.73 18.39 18.43
CA ALA A 500 22.97 19.22 18.48
C ALA A 500 23.78 19.16 17.16
N GLY A 501 23.11 19.14 16.01
CA GLY A 501 23.71 19.03 14.68
C GLY A 501 23.93 17.61 14.17
N HIS A 502 23.68 16.58 14.97
CA HIS A 502 23.73 15.19 14.54
C HIS A 502 22.36 14.73 14.05
N ARG A 503 22.30 14.24 12.81
CA ARG A 503 21.09 13.68 12.22
C ARG A 503 20.95 12.21 12.63
N LEU A 504 19.93 11.91 13.39
CA LEU A 504 19.68 10.58 13.95
C LEU A 504 18.41 9.98 13.37
N SER A 505 18.49 8.71 13.00
CA SER A 505 17.36 7.93 12.49
C SER A 505 16.43 7.52 13.63
N THR A 506 15.15 7.83 13.51
CA THR A 506 14.10 7.26 14.39
C THR A 506 14.09 5.73 14.27
N GLY A 507 14.13 5.22 13.03
CA GLY A 507 14.12 3.79 12.76
C GLY A 507 15.29 3.03 13.37
N GLY A 508 16.52 3.61 13.38
CA GLY A 508 17.68 3.00 14.03
C GLY A 508 17.52 2.88 15.54
N MET A 509 16.88 3.88 16.18
CA MET A 509 16.59 3.80 17.61
C MET A 509 15.45 2.81 17.88
N GLU A 510 14.38 2.81 17.06
CA GLU A 510 13.26 1.87 17.17
C GLU A 510 13.72 0.42 17.03
N GLU A 511 14.68 0.14 16.16
CA GLU A 511 15.29 -1.19 16.03
C GLU A 511 15.94 -1.66 17.34
N VAL A 512 16.66 -0.77 18.02
CA VAL A 512 17.27 -1.08 19.31
C VAL A 512 16.21 -1.31 20.39
N LEU A 513 15.14 -0.49 20.40
CA LEU A 513 14.03 -0.64 21.34
C LEU A 513 13.27 -1.95 21.12
N ALA A 514 12.98 -2.31 19.87
CA ALA A 514 12.27 -3.54 19.49
C ALA A 514 13.07 -4.80 19.84
N GLY A 515 14.40 -4.72 19.90
CA GLY A 515 15.27 -5.82 20.37
C GLY A 515 15.17 -6.11 21.86
N HIS A 516 14.44 -5.32 22.66
CA HIS A 516 14.22 -5.60 24.07
C HIS A 516 13.12 -6.66 24.26
N PRO A 517 13.35 -7.71 25.07
CA PRO A 517 12.43 -8.89 25.13
C PRO A 517 11.02 -8.59 25.61
N ASP A 518 10.80 -7.48 26.31
CA ASP A 518 9.48 -7.09 26.82
C ASP A 518 8.79 -6.04 25.95
N VAL A 519 9.41 -5.55 24.89
CA VAL A 519 8.83 -4.55 23.98
C VAL A 519 8.12 -5.27 22.84
N ALA A 520 6.81 -5.14 22.77
CA ALA A 520 6.00 -5.65 21.67
C ALA A 520 6.03 -4.71 20.45
N GLU A 521 6.05 -3.41 20.72
CA GLU A 521 6.01 -2.37 19.71
C GLU A 521 6.59 -1.06 20.27
N CYS A 522 7.18 -0.26 19.40
CA CYS A 522 7.74 1.02 19.80
C CYS A 522 7.64 2.09 18.71
N ALA A 523 7.77 3.34 19.11
CA ALA A 523 7.95 4.48 18.22
C ALA A 523 8.91 5.48 18.85
N VAL A 524 9.70 6.16 18.01
CA VAL A 524 10.57 7.26 18.45
C VAL A 524 10.16 8.53 17.72
N ILE A 525 10.07 9.64 18.46
CA ILE A 525 9.86 10.97 17.90
C ILE A 525 10.93 11.95 18.39
N GLY A 526 11.16 13.01 17.62
CA GLY A 526 11.96 14.15 18.06
C GLY A 526 11.07 15.15 18.80
N VAL A 527 11.39 15.45 20.06
CA VAL A 527 10.71 16.49 20.84
C VAL A 527 11.62 17.72 20.98
N SER A 528 11.03 18.90 21.04
CA SER A 528 11.78 20.15 21.12
C SER A 528 12.61 20.24 22.42
N ASP A 529 13.87 20.65 22.30
CA ASP A 529 14.79 20.90 23.42
C ASP A 529 15.52 22.24 23.24
N ALA A 530 15.52 23.04 24.28
CA ALA A 530 16.10 24.39 24.23
C ALA A 530 17.61 24.43 23.98
N LEU A 531 18.35 23.38 24.37
CA LEU A 531 19.79 23.32 24.27
C LEU A 531 20.29 22.59 23.05
N LYS A 532 19.60 21.48 22.68
CA LYS A 532 20.07 20.57 21.64
C LYS A 532 19.23 20.62 20.34
N GLY A 533 18.24 21.53 20.30
CA GLY A 533 17.26 21.61 19.22
C GLY A 533 16.17 20.54 19.35
N GLN A 534 16.55 19.28 19.30
CA GLN A 534 15.65 18.15 19.52
C GLN A 534 16.29 17.08 20.43
N LEU A 535 15.43 16.33 21.12
CA LEU A 535 15.78 15.09 21.82
C LEU A 535 14.88 13.95 21.34
N PRO A 536 15.42 12.73 21.20
CA PRO A 536 14.59 11.58 20.93
C PRO A 536 13.80 11.16 22.18
N LEU A 537 12.51 10.83 21.97
CA LEU A 537 11.59 10.30 22.97
C LEU A 537 10.97 9.02 22.45
N GLY A 538 11.11 7.93 23.21
CA GLY A 538 10.58 6.61 22.88
C GLY A 538 9.20 6.36 23.51
N PHE A 539 8.30 5.76 22.75
CA PHE A 539 7.04 5.17 23.22
C PHE A 539 7.17 3.66 23.11
N LEU A 540 6.79 2.95 24.16
CA LEU A 540 6.91 1.51 24.27
C LEU A 540 5.53 0.89 24.55
N CYS A 541 5.13 -0.10 23.76
CA CYS A 541 4.04 -1.02 24.11
C CYS A 541 4.69 -2.32 24.59
N LEU A 542 4.32 -2.78 25.77
CA LEU A 542 4.90 -3.98 26.34
C LEU A 542 4.17 -5.24 25.89
N ASN A 543 4.87 -6.37 25.91
CA ASN A 543 4.30 -7.68 25.64
C ASN A 543 3.24 -8.05 26.70
N ASP A 544 2.20 -8.75 26.28
CA ASP A 544 1.21 -9.31 27.19
C ASP A 544 1.89 -10.27 28.18
N GLY A 545 1.63 -10.06 29.47
CA GLY A 545 2.24 -10.86 30.53
C GLY A 545 3.64 -10.43 30.95
N CYS A 546 4.13 -9.25 30.53
CA CYS A 546 5.35 -8.66 31.04
C CYS A 546 5.28 -8.55 32.58
N THR A 547 6.30 -9.05 33.28
CA THR A 547 6.37 -9.05 34.75
C THR A 547 7.23 -7.92 35.31
N ARG A 548 8.01 -7.24 34.46
CA ARG A 548 8.81 -6.06 34.82
C ARG A 548 7.95 -4.81 34.89
N THR A 549 8.35 -3.86 35.76
CA THR A 549 7.64 -2.58 35.82
C THR A 549 7.99 -1.70 34.61
N ALA A 550 7.12 -0.77 34.28
CA ALA A 550 7.35 0.19 33.19
C ALA A 550 8.69 0.95 33.37
N GLU A 551 9.00 1.37 34.60
CA GLU A 551 10.25 2.09 34.94
C GLU A 551 11.49 1.23 34.70
N GLN A 552 11.41 -0.08 34.99
CA GLN A 552 12.52 -1.00 34.73
C GLN A 552 12.78 -1.14 33.24
N VAL A 553 11.74 -1.38 32.44
CA VAL A 553 11.88 -1.51 30.99
C VAL A 553 12.39 -0.19 30.37
N VAL A 554 11.86 0.95 30.79
CA VAL A 554 12.33 2.27 30.33
C VAL A 554 13.81 2.48 30.64
N ALA A 555 14.26 2.15 31.84
CA ALA A 555 15.69 2.28 32.21
C ALA A 555 16.59 1.37 31.37
N GLU A 556 16.14 0.13 31.10
CA GLU A 556 16.88 -0.85 30.30
C GLU A 556 16.98 -0.42 28.83
N VAL A 557 15.90 0.04 28.21
CA VAL A 557 15.94 0.51 26.81
C VAL A 557 16.78 1.78 26.64
N ILE A 558 16.76 2.71 27.60
CA ILE A 558 17.64 3.88 27.59
C ILE A 558 19.12 3.46 27.63
N ALA A 559 19.44 2.50 28.49
CA ALA A 559 20.81 1.96 28.58
C ALA A 559 21.19 1.24 27.28
N LEU A 560 20.28 0.48 26.68
CA LEU A 560 20.49 -0.26 25.44
C LEU A 560 20.75 0.67 24.25
N VAL A 561 19.98 1.75 24.09
CA VAL A 561 20.23 2.77 23.05
C VAL A 561 21.59 3.44 23.26
N ARG A 562 21.94 3.76 24.51
CA ARG A 562 23.25 4.34 24.82
C ARG A 562 24.41 3.39 24.50
N GLU A 563 24.22 2.09 24.71
CA GLU A 563 25.21 1.06 24.38
C GLU A 563 25.35 0.85 22.88
N LYS A 564 24.21 0.68 22.17
CA LYS A 564 24.18 0.29 20.77
C LYS A 564 24.44 1.45 19.80
N ILE A 565 23.89 2.63 20.08
CA ILE A 565 23.99 3.82 19.20
C ILE A 565 25.02 4.82 19.75
N GLY A 566 25.18 4.85 21.07
CA GLY A 566 26.10 5.73 21.73
C GLY A 566 25.49 6.98 22.38
N PRO A 567 26.27 7.71 23.19
CA PRO A 567 25.80 8.91 23.90
C PRO A 567 25.37 10.05 22.99
N VAL A 568 25.76 10.03 21.71
CA VAL A 568 25.42 11.03 20.69
C VAL A 568 23.91 11.08 20.46
N ALA A 569 23.22 9.96 20.59
CA ALA A 569 21.76 9.87 20.45
C ALA A 569 21.03 10.72 21.50
N ALA A 570 21.65 10.96 22.65
CA ALA A 570 21.04 11.66 23.79
C ALA A 570 19.66 11.11 24.19
N PHE A 571 19.44 9.81 23.94
CA PHE A 571 18.19 9.12 24.26
C PHE A 571 18.05 8.99 25.77
N LYS A 572 17.16 9.78 26.36
CA LYS A 572 16.96 9.88 27.81
C LYS A 572 15.51 9.81 28.22
N LEU A 573 14.61 9.85 27.24
CA LEU A 573 13.18 9.96 27.46
C LEU A 573 12.49 8.76 26.82
N ALA A 574 11.74 8.02 27.62
CA ALA A 574 10.84 7.00 27.12
C ALA A 574 9.64 6.86 28.07
N CYS A 575 8.52 6.41 27.53
CA CYS A 575 7.30 6.10 28.30
C CYS A 575 6.64 4.84 27.77
N VAL A 576 5.92 4.17 28.66
CA VAL A 576 5.07 3.01 28.30
C VAL A 576 3.66 3.53 28.00
N VAL A 577 3.08 3.04 26.91
CA VAL A 577 1.70 3.30 26.50
C VAL A 577 1.04 1.98 26.15
N ASP A 578 -0.28 1.91 26.27
CA ASP A 578 -1.01 0.69 25.93
C ASP A 578 -0.98 0.40 24.42
N ARG A 579 -0.98 1.46 23.60
CA ARG A 579 -0.99 1.36 22.15
C ARG A 579 -0.43 2.62 21.49
N LEU A 580 0.06 2.48 20.27
CA LEU A 580 0.55 3.59 19.44
C LEU A 580 -0.56 4.14 18.54
N PRO A 581 -0.59 5.46 18.29
CA PRO A 581 -1.51 6.05 17.34
C PRO A 581 -1.13 5.65 15.91
N LYS A 582 -2.04 4.96 15.23
CA LYS A 582 -1.83 4.43 13.88
C LYS A 582 -2.95 4.82 12.96
N THR A 583 -2.63 4.81 11.68
CA THR A 583 -3.63 4.74 10.63
C THR A 583 -4.24 3.32 10.58
N ARG A 584 -5.41 3.19 9.96
CA ARG A 584 -6.04 1.89 9.69
C ARG A 584 -5.17 0.94 8.85
N SER A 585 -4.18 1.48 8.14
CA SER A 585 -3.16 0.71 7.42
C SER A 585 -1.95 0.32 8.29
N GLY A 586 -1.96 0.64 9.60
CA GLY A 586 -0.90 0.31 10.54
C GLY A 586 0.21 1.35 10.68
N LYS A 587 0.21 2.41 9.86
CA LYS A 587 1.28 3.43 9.88
C LYS A 587 1.18 4.30 11.14
N ILE A 588 2.27 4.39 11.90
CA ILE A 588 2.39 5.22 13.10
C ILE A 588 2.32 6.72 12.75
N LEU A 589 1.54 7.47 13.52
CA LEU A 589 1.26 8.90 13.31
C LEU A 589 2.28 9.79 14.02
N ARG A 590 3.60 9.64 13.71
CA ARG A 590 4.69 10.37 14.39
C ARG A 590 4.52 11.88 14.34
N SER A 591 4.17 12.45 13.20
CA SER A 591 3.96 13.90 13.05
C SER A 591 2.84 14.45 13.97
N THR A 592 1.78 13.67 14.19
CA THR A 592 0.73 14.01 15.15
C THR A 592 1.25 13.93 16.59
N MET A 593 2.04 12.90 16.92
CA MET A 593 2.66 12.76 18.24
C MET A 593 3.63 13.92 18.53
N VAL A 594 4.44 14.34 17.55
CA VAL A 594 5.33 15.51 17.65
C VAL A 594 4.52 16.79 17.88
N SER A 595 3.43 16.98 17.13
CA SER A 595 2.56 18.15 17.30
C SER A 595 1.94 18.20 18.71
N ILE A 596 1.53 17.05 19.26
CA ILE A 596 1.04 16.93 20.63
C ILE A 596 2.15 17.29 21.62
N ALA A 597 3.34 16.73 21.45
CA ALA A 597 4.50 16.97 22.32
C ALA A 597 4.88 18.45 22.36
N ASP A 598 4.89 19.11 21.22
CA ASP A 598 5.23 20.53 21.07
C ASP A 598 4.04 21.47 21.38
N SER A 599 2.90 20.97 21.87
CA SER A 599 1.68 21.75 22.12
C SER A 599 1.19 22.56 20.91
N LYS A 600 1.46 22.06 19.70
CA LYS A 600 1.01 22.65 18.43
C LYS A 600 -0.40 22.22 18.08
N ALA A 601 -1.14 23.10 17.40
CA ALA A 601 -2.43 22.72 16.84
C ALA A 601 -2.27 21.60 15.81
N TYR A 602 -3.08 20.57 15.91
CA TYR A 602 -3.14 19.47 14.95
C TYR A 602 -4.57 19.08 14.64
N LYS A 603 -4.79 18.52 13.48
CA LYS A 603 -6.03 17.84 13.12
C LYS A 603 -5.78 16.35 13.14
N ALA A 604 -6.56 15.59 13.90
CA ALA A 604 -6.47 14.15 13.89
C ALA A 604 -6.65 13.66 12.44
N PRO A 605 -5.71 12.84 11.91
CA PRO A 605 -5.87 12.30 10.56
C PRO A 605 -7.13 11.45 10.47
N ALA A 606 -7.91 11.64 9.41
CA ALA A 606 -9.12 10.85 9.18
C ALA A 606 -8.85 9.36 8.98
N THR A 607 -7.61 9.02 8.67
CA THR A 607 -7.13 7.64 8.53
C THR A 607 -6.79 6.98 9.87
N ILE A 608 -6.87 7.71 10.99
CA ILE A 608 -6.56 7.15 12.31
C ILE A 608 -7.51 5.99 12.63
N ASP A 609 -6.96 4.93 13.21
CA ASP A 609 -7.72 3.74 13.58
C ASP A 609 -8.66 4.04 14.75
N ASP A 610 -8.12 4.62 15.83
CA ASP A 610 -8.89 5.06 17.00
C ASP A 610 -8.38 6.43 17.47
N PRO A 611 -9.18 7.50 17.36
CA PRO A 611 -8.79 8.83 17.83
C PRO A 611 -8.51 8.92 19.34
N ALA A 612 -9.13 8.06 20.18
CA ALA A 612 -8.96 8.12 21.64
C ALA A 612 -7.51 7.88 22.07
N VAL A 613 -6.71 7.17 21.25
CA VAL A 613 -5.29 6.92 21.52
C VAL A 613 -4.46 8.22 21.61
N LEU A 614 -4.90 9.30 20.98
CA LEU A 614 -4.20 10.59 21.03
C LEU A 614 -4.25 11.22 22.43
N ASP A 615 -5.32 10.98 23.19
CA ASP A 615 -5.43 11.43 24.58
C ASP A 615 -4.52 10.61 25.50
N GLU A 616 -4.37 9.31 25.25
CA GLU A 616 -3.42 8.42 25.95
C GLU A 616 -1.97 8.91 25.73
N VAL A 617 -1.60 9.19 24.47
CA VAL A 617 -0.29 9.76 24.11
C VAL A 617 -0.05 11.11 24.78
N ARG A 618 -1.06 11.98 24.79
CA ARG A 618 -0.99 13.28 25.47
C ARG A 618 -0.70 13.13 26.96
N ALA A 619 -1.43 12.23 27.64
CA ALA A 619 -1.25 11.97 29.05
C ALA A 619 0.18 11.44 29.35
N ALA A 620 0.70 10.52 28.53
CA ALA A 620 2.05 10.01 28.65
C ALA A 620 3.11 11.11 28.46
N LEU A 621 2.93 11.99 27.47
CA LEU A 621 3.81 13.14 27.23
C LEU A 621 3.77 14.15 28.36
N GLN A 622 2.60 14.41 28.95
CA GLN A 622 2.45 15.32 30.10
C GLN A 622 3.22 14.80 31.33
N SER A 623 3.26 13.49 31.56
CA SER A 623 4.03 12.92 32.65
C SER A 623 5.55 13.16 32.50
N LEU A 624 6.01 13.41 31.27
CA LEU A 624 7.41 13.72 30.94
C LEU A 624 7.67 15.24 30.80
N GLY A 625 6.68 16.10 31.07
CA GLY A 625 6.80 17.54 31.01
C GLY A 625 6.55 18.16 29.62
N TYR A 626 6.08 17.37 28.65
CA TYR A 626 5.68 17.83 27.31
C TYR A 626 4.15 17.98 27.20
N ALA A 627 3.66 18.41 26.05
CA ALA A 627 2.23 18.57 25.78
C ALA A 627 1.49 19.44 26.84
N GLN A 628 2.16 20.42 27.39
CA GLN A 628 1.57 21.38 28.33
C GLN A 628 0.71 22.36 27.56
N SER A 629 -0.58 22.46 27.92
CA SER A 629 -1.61 23.28 27.26
C SER A 629 -1.25 24.77 27.15
#